data_779b5c48f14213023ab6f0d8d2117cd3
#
_entry.id   779b5c48f14213023ab6f0d8d2117cd3
#
_cell.length_a   1.000
_cell.length_b   1.000
_cell.length_c   1.000
_cell.angle_alpha   90.00
_cell.angle_beta   90.00
_cell.angle_gamma   90.00
#
_symmetry.space_group_name_H-M   'P 1'
#
loop_
_entity.id
_entity.type
_entity.pdbx_description
1 polymer ?
#
loop_
_entity_poly.entity_id
_entity_poly.type
_entity_poly.pdbx_seq_one_letter_code
_entity_poly.pdbx_strand_id
1 'polypeptide(L)'
;RLSAQLPGLIFRGQRSGDTGLNAHLETVEEYPKMGKVVGLQIRSDEDKNVERTARGYVCRGEMLHFAYWLQHSLPVILMVYERERDRLVWEAVSAETIEISGAQWKLLVPYDQAYGVETGARIADLPCYSPYLARLALDRPWMQLIEAGRGILLEMDEWLNQPSVRGNLRLSVMTEDNSARELVFEWPFQTDPDMPHVFRLPSLFPWAHIGPDQAFYRERLGDDRKVEGLSPWTVEAGEIARFRLRLALNELGRAFLVTEQFLRRGEFPAAERARDFGQEYERGIKFQLYKGQG
;
A
#
# COMPACT_ATOMS: atom_id res chain seq x y z
N ARG A 1 -25.63 -0.17 20.69
CA ARG A 1 -25.19 0.94 21.56
C ARG A 1 -24.42 2.04 20.82
N LEU A 2 -23.68 1.70 19.76
CA LEU A 2 -22.97 2.69 18.92
C LEU A 2 -23.88 3.72 18.22
N SER A 3 -25.13 3.37 17.95
CA SER A 3 -26.02 4.16 17.10
C SER A 3 -26.79 5.28 17.82
N ALA A 4 -26.73 5.36 19.13
CA ALA A 4 -27.73 6.13 19.88
C ALA A 4 -27.26 7.50 20.39
N GLN A 5 -25.98 7.87 20.32
CA GLN A 5 -25.51 8.97 21.17
C GLN A 5 -24.43 9.91 20.63
N LEU A 6 -24.07 9.87 19.35
CA LEU A 6 -23.15 10.88 18.84
C LEU A 6 -23.85 11.82 17.86
N PRO A 7 -24.03 13.09 18.21
CA PRO A 7 -24.54 14.09 17.28
C PRO A 7 -23.62 14.16 16.04
N GLY A 8 -24.21 14.15 14.86
CA GLY A 8 -23.46 14.25 13.62
C GLY A 8 -22.95 12.93 13.03
N LEU A 9 -23.26 11.76 13.62
CA LEU A 9 -22.84 10.46 13.11
C LEU A 9 -24.01 9.48 13.00
N ILE A 10 -24.13 8.83 11.84
CA ILE A 10 -25.09 7.75 11.60
C ILE A 10 -24.36 6.44 11.46
N PHE A 11 -24.69 5.46 12.31
CA PHE A 11 -24.18 4.11 12.24
C PHE A 11 -25.09 3.22 11.38
N ARG A 12 -24.50 2.52 10.41
CA ARG A 12 -25.18 1.57 9.54
C ARG A 12 -24.50 0.20 9.67
N GLY A 13 -25.07 -0.69 10.49
CA GLY A 13 -24.59 -2.08 10.59
C GLY A 13 -24.78 -2.85 9.29
N GLN A 14 -23.78 -3.61 8.89
CA GLN A 14 -23.92 -4.60 7.82
C GLN A 14 -24.33 -5.95 8.41
N ARG A 15 -25.26 -6.64 7.75
CA ARG A 15 -25.51 -8.05 8.05
C ARG A 15 -24.29 -8.83 7.59
N SER A 16 -23.72 -9.59 8.51
CA SER A 16 -22.49 -10.35 8.35
C SER A 16 -22.43 -11.12 7.03
N GLY A 17 -21.66 -10.60 6.12
CA GLY A 17 -21.09 -11.33 5.02
C GLY A 17 -19.58 -11.06 5.11
N ASP A 18 -18.81 -12.01 4.79
CA ASP A 18 -17.35 -12.18 4.97
C ASP A 18 -16.43 -11.12 4.31
N THR A 19 -16.87 -9.89 4.18
CA THR A 19 -16.17 -8.86 3.37
C THR A 19 -15.24 -7.93 4.17
N GLY A 20 -14.94 -8.26 5.42
CA GLY A 20 -13.91 -7.52 6.16
C GLY A 20 -14.33 -6.15 6.74
N LEU A 21 -15.58 -5.72 6.58
CA LEU A 21 -16.17 -4.56 7.26
C LEU A 21 -17.43 -4.98 8.04
N ASN A 22 -17.55 -4.46 9.27
CA ASN A 22 -18.70 -4.77 10.13
C ASN A 22 -19.83 -3.76 9.97
N ALA A 23 -19.51 -2.52 9.58
CA ALA A 23 -20.48 -1.44 9.49
C ALA A 23 -19.94 -0.27 8.66
N HIS A 24 -20.79 0.73 8.46
CA HIS A 24 -20.41 2.04 7.96
C HIS A 24 -20.79 3.12 8.98
N LEU A 25 -19.98 4.18 9.01
CA LEU A 25 -20.26 5.38 9.76
C LEU A 25 -20.39 6.55 8.77
N GLU A 26 -21.47 7.30 8.88
CA GLU A 26 -21.73 8.48 8.04
C GLU A 26 -21.70 9.73 8.91
N THR A 27 -20.89 10.73 8.52
CA THR A 27 -20.91 12.05 9.15
C THR A 27 -22.06 12.86 8.57
N VAL A 28 -22.79 13.58 9.44
CA VAL A 28 -23.87 14.46 9.01
C VAL A 28 -23.49 15.88 9.35
N GLU A 29 -23.14 16.66 8.34
CA GLU A 29 -22.94 18.10 8.48
C GLU A 29 -24.22 18.86 8.21
N GLU A 30 -24.48 19.93 8.96
CA GLU A 30 -25.75 20.65 8.89
C GLU A 30 -25.93 21.47 7.59
N TYR A 31 -24.84 21.88 6.92
CA TYR A 31 -24.93 22.59 5.62
C TYR A 31 -23.55 22.86 4.97
N PRO A 32 -23.34 22.60 3.65
CA PRO A 32 -24.15 21.75 2.78
C PRO A 32 -24.03 20.28 3.18
N LYS A 33 -25.15 19.54 3.16
CA LYS A 33 -25.20 18.11 3.54
C LYS A 33 -24.26 17.25 2.71
N MET A 34 -23.02 17.23 3.06
CA MET A 34 -22.02 16.33 2.49
C MET A 34 -21.59 15.36 3.57
N GLY A 35 -22.36 14.30 3.74
CA GLY A 35 -22.01 13.20 4.63
C GLY A 35 -20.83 12.41 4.06
N LYS A 36 -19.76 12.30 4.83
CA LYS A 36 -18.66 11.39 4.52
C LYS A 36 -19.00 10.03 5.10
N VAL A 37 -18.83 8.99 4.28
CA VAL A 37 -19.02 7.61 4.72
C VAL A 37 -17.66 6.96 4.91
N VAL A 38 -17.47 6.25 6.03
CA VAL A 38 -16.27 5.44 6.30
C VAL A 38 -16.66 4.00 6.61
N GLY A 39 -15.82 3.06 6.24
CA GLY A 39 -15.94 1.66 6.59
C GLY A 39 -15.44 1.41 8.01
N LEU A 40 -16.15 0.56 8.77
CA LEU A 40 -15.78 0.17 10.11
C LEU A 40 -15.40 -1.30 10.17
N GLN A 41 -14.21 -1.58 10.72
CA GLN A 41 -13.84 -2.87 11.27
C GLN A 41 -13.84 -2.77 12.79
N ILE A 42 -14.64 -3.58 13.46
CA ILE A 42 -14.78 -3.57 14.92
C ILE A 42 -14.22 -4.87 15.49
N ARG A 43 -13.35 -4.76 16.48
CA ARG A 43 -12.80 -5.88 17.23
C ARG A 43 -13.07 -5.70 18.73
N SER A 44 -13.04 -6.80 19.48
CA SER A 44 -13.02 -6.76 20.93
C SER A 44 -11.59 -6.81 21.45
N ASP A 45 -11.33 -6.23 22.60
CA ASP A 45 -10.06 -6.38 23.33
C ASP A 45 -9.77 -7.83 23.78
N GLU A 46 -10.78 -8.70 23.71
CA GLU A 46 -10.64 -10.17 23.95
C GLU A 46 -10.33 -10.96 22.65
N ASP A 47 -10.28 -10.31 21.47
CA ASP A 47 -9.94 -10.99 20.21
C ASP A 47 -8.48 -11.46 20.25
N LYS A 48 -8.25 -12.71 19.83
CA LYS A 48 -6.91 -13.33 19.80
C LYS A 48 -5.88 -12.55 18.95
N ASN A 49 -6.34 -11.72 18.03
CA ASN A 49 -5.51 -10.89 17.17
C ASN A 49 -5.36 -9.46 17.71
N VAL A 50 -5.78 -9.19 18.95
CA VAL A 50 -5.68 -7.91 19.62
C VAL A 50 -4.83 -8.07 20.87
N GLU A 51 -3.70 -7.38 20.91
CA GLU A 51 -2.74 -7.41 22.01
C GLU A 51 -2.78 -6.07 22.75
N ARG A 52 -2.96 -6.11 24.07
CA ARG A 52 -2.91 -4.93 24.93
C ARG A 52 -1.47 -4.53 25.20
N THR A 53 -1.13 -3.28 24.94
CA THR A 53 0.20 -2.70 25.19
C THR A 53 0.11 -1.49 26.10
N ALA A 54 1.25 -0.89 26.47
CA ALA A 54 1.28 0.33 27.26
C ALA A 54 0.69 1.57 26.52
N ARG A 55 0.69 1.57 25.18
CA ARG A 55 0.28 2.70 24.36
C ARG A 55 -1.12 2.57 23.76
N GLY A 56 -1.66 1.37 23.71
CA GLY A 56 -2.91 1.09 23.03
C GLY A 56 -3.05 -0.41 22.73
N TYR A 57 -3.92 -0.73 21.80
CA TYR A 57 -4.12 -2.09 21.31
C TYR A 57 -3.36 -2.29 19.99
N VAL A 58 -2.55 -3.33 19.91
CA VAL A 58 -1.93 -3.75 18.65
C VAL A 58 -2.81 -4.82 18.02
N CYS A 59 -3.45 -4.45 16.92
CA CYS A 59 -4.25 -5.37 16.11
C CYS A 59 -3.38 -5.99 15.02
N ARG A 60 -3.57 -7.29 14.75
CA ARG A 60 -2.84 -8.03 13.72
C ARG A 60 -3.81 -8.73 12.77
N GLY A 61 -3.35 -9.05 11.58
CA GLY A 61 -4.13 -9.82 10.63
C GLY A 61 -3.37 -10.17 9.38
N GLU A 62 -4.04 -10.90 8.49
CA GLU A 62 -3.49 -11.33 7.21
C GLU A 62 -3.54 -10.19 6.18
N MET A 63 -2.54 -10.16 5.30
CA MET A 63 -2.41 -9.13 4.25
C MET A 63 -3.62 -9.02 3.34
N LEU A 64 -4.35 -10.12 3.12
CA LEU A 64 -5.55 -10.12 2.27
C LEU A 64 -6.63 -9.13 2.77
N HIS A 65 -6.90 -9.13 4.08
CA HIS A 65 -7.86 -8.19 4.68
C HIS A 65 -7.39 -6.74 4.58
N PHE A 66 -6.10 -6.53 4.80
CA PHE A 66 -5.53 -5.20 4.70
C PHE A 66 -5.56 -4.66 3.27
N ALA A 67 -5.19 -5.47 2.28
CA ALA A 67 -5.26 -5.10 0.87
C ALA A 67 -6.70 -4.73 0.46
N TYR A 68 -7.70 -5.46 0.98
CA TYR A 68 -9.11 -5.14 0.77
C TYR A 68 -9.47 -3.77 1.36
N TRP A 69 -9.05 -3.45 2.59
CA TRP A 69 -9.36 -2.16 3.22
C TRP A 69 -8.73 -0.97 2.49
N LEU A 70 -7.49 -1.13 2.03
CA LEU A 70 -6.81 -0.06 1.28
C LEU A 70 -7.40 0.15 -0.12
N GLN A 71 -7.90 -0.91 -0.76
CA GLN A 71 -8.55 -0.82 -2.06
C GLN A 71 -10.04 -0.43 -1.95
N HIS A 72 -10.56 -0.33 -0.75
CA HIS A 72 -11.94 0.06 -0.54
C HIS A 72 -12.14 1.53 -0.95
N SER A 73 -13.27 1.83 -1.62
CA SER A 73 -13.60 3.19 -2.06
C SER A 73 -13.85 4.17 -0.90
N LEU A 74 -14.11 3.65 0.29
CA LEU A 74 -14.28 4.43 1.51
C LEU A 74 -13.03 4.34 2.38
N PRO A 75 -12.66 5.40 3.10
CA PRO A 75 -11.70 5.29 4.18
C PRO A 75 -12.15 4.24 5.19
N VAL A 76 -11.23 3.46 5.71
CA VAL A 76 -11.54 2.42 6.70
C VAL A 76 -10.93 2.82 8.05
N ILE A 77 -11.69 2.63 9.12
CA ILE A 77 -11.20 2.76 10.50
C ILE A 77 -11.35 1.43 11.23
N LEU A 78 -10.33 1.11 12.03
CA LEU A 78 -10.35 -0.02 12.94
C LEU A 78 -10.70 0.49 14.33
N MET A 79 -11.74 -0.12 14.93
CA MET A 79 -12.15 0.18 16.29
C MET A 79 -11.90 -1.03 17.19
N VAL A 80 -11.45 -0.77 18.42
CA VAL A 80 -11.37 -1.77 19.46
C VAL A 80 -12.33 -1.41 20.58
N TYR A 81 -13.24 -2.32 20.88
CA TYR A 81 -14.15 -2.22 22.03
C TYR A 81 -13.47 -2.73 23.29
N GLU A 82 -13.24 -1.85 24.23
CA GLU A 82 -12.68 -2.13 25.53
C GLU A 82 -13.81 -2.47 26.51
N ARG A 83 -13.96 -3.74 26.82
CA ARG A 83 -15.10 -4.26 27.56
C ARG A 83 -15.16 -3.75 28.99
N GLU A 84 -14.01 -3.75 29.70
CA GLU A 84 -13.94 -3.32 31.09
C GLU A 84 -14.35 -1.85 31.31
N ARG A 85 -14.06 -0.98 30.32
CA ARG A 85 -14.30 0.44 30.39
C ARG A 85 -15.52 0.90 29.59
N ASP A 86 -16.22 -0.04 28.95
CA ASP A 86 -17.38 0.21 28.04
C ASP A 86 -17.10 1.36 27.05
N ARG A 87 -15.89 1.36 26.46
CA ARG A 87 -15.49 2.42 25.51
C ARG A 87 -14.93 1.82 24.21
N LEU A 88 -14.88 2.68 23.20
CA LEU A 88 -14.24 2.37 21.92
C LEU A 88 -13.02 3.26 21.74
N VAL A 89 -11.95 2.70 21.27
CA VAL A 89 -10.79 3.42 20.72
C VAL A 89 -10.66 3.09 19.25
N TRP A 90 -10.09 3.98 18.45
CA TRP A 90 -10.04 3.78 17.00
C TRP A 90 -8.77 4.33 16.37
N GLU A 91 -8.44 3.82 15.18
CA GLU A 91 -7.38 4.35 14.33
C GLU A 91 -7.78 4.22 12.86
N ALA A 92 -7.34 5.16 12.03
CA ALA A 92 -7.51 5.10 10.60
C ALA A 92 -6.59 4.02 9.99
N VAL A 93 -7.13 3.24 9.06
CA VAL A 93 -6.33 2.26 8.32
C VAL A 93 -5.72 2.96 7.11
N SER A 94 -4.42 3.17 7.14
CA SER A 94 -3.67 3.82 6.07
C SER A 94 -2.28 3.20 5.94
N ALA A 95 -1.57 3.55 4.87
CA ALA A 95 -0.19 3.12 4.68
C ALA A 95 0.77 3.70 5.76
N GLU A 96 0.39 4.81 6.40
CA GLU A 96 1.17 5.46 7.46
C GLU A 96 0.98 4.82 8.83
N THR A 97 -0.21 4.28 9.10
CA THR A 97 -0.58 3.76 10.42
C THR A 97 -0.31 2.28 10.56
N ILE A 98 -0.13 1.58 9.43
CA ILE A 98 0.14 0.16 9.40
C ILE A 98 1.62 -0.15 9.29
N GLU A 99 2.06 -1.16 10.04
CA GLU A 99 3.35 -1.79 9.89
C GLU A 99 3.18 -3.19 9.30
N ILE A 100 3.96 -3.50 8.25
CA ILE A 100 3.95 -4.79 7.58
C ILE A 100 5.14 -5.61 8.07
N SER A 101 4.90 -6.87 8.46
CA SER A 101 5.93 -7.82 8.87
C SER A 101 5.64 -9.18 8.24
N GLY A 102 6.39 -9.53 7.22
CA GLY A 102 6.16 -10.75 6.44
C GLY A 102 4.78 -10.76 5.77
N ALA A 103 4.01 -11.81 5.99
CA ALA A 103 2.65 -11.96 5.47
C ALA A 103 1.56 -11.36 6.38
N GLN A 104 1.95 -10.64 7.43
CA GLN A 104 1.03 -10.06 8.39
C GLN A 104 1.17 -8.55 8.48
N TRP A 105 0.08 -7.89 8.85
CA TRP A 105 0.07 -6.49 9.21
C TRP A 105 -0.16 -6.33 10.72
N LYS A 106 0.30 -5.22 11.26
CA LYS A 106 -0.05 -4.73 12.59
C LYS A 106 -0.42 -3.26 12.56
N LEU A 107 -1.38 -2.87 13.39
CA LEU A 107 -1.86 -1.50 13.58
C LEU A 107 -1.96 -1.22 15.07
N LEU A 108 -1.37 -0.12 15.52
CA LEU A 108 -1.57 0.38 16.87
C LEU A 108 -2.84 1.23 16.91
N VAL A 109 -3.78 0.88 17.77
CA VAL A 109 -4.98 1.66 18.09
C VAL A 109 -4.75 2.33 19.45
N PRO A 110 -4.42 3.63 19.51
CA PRO A 110 -3.96 4.27 20.72
C PRO A 110 -5.12 4.51 21.72
N TYR A 111 -4.81 4.53 23.02
CA TYR A 111 -5.80 4.78 24.07
C TYR A 111 -6.35 6.20 24.08
N ASP A 112 -5.60 7.18 23.61
CA ASP A 112 -6.00 8.58 23.52
C ASP A 112 -6.94 8.88 22.36
N GLN A 113 -7.06 7.95 21.40
CA GLN A 113 -8.05 8.01 20.32
C GLN A 113 -9.39 7.37 20.72
N ALA A 114 -9.96 7.84 21.85
CA ALA A 114 -11.27 7.38 22.26
C ALA A 114 -12.38 7.90 21.33
N TYR A 115 -13.34 7.02 21.06
CA TYR A 115 -14.54 7.39 20.30
C TYR A 115 -15.42 8.30 21.14
N GLY A 116 -15.66 9.53 20.67
CA GLY A 116 -16.38 10.58 21.40
C GLY A 116 -16.89 11.68 20.49
N VAL A 117 -17.27 12.80 21.06
CA VAL A 117 -17.90 13.95 20.37
C VAL A 117 -17.01 14.46 19.21
N GLU A 118 -15.69 14.51 19.40
CA GLU A 118 -14.76 15.01 18.39
C GLU A 118 -14.47 14.01 17.26
N THR A 119 -14.91 12.75 17.42
CA THR A 119 -14.64 11.69 16.42
C THR A 119 -15.26 12.02 15.07
N GLY A 120 -16.42 12.67 15.04
CA GLY A 120 -17.09 13.06 13.80
C GLY A 120 -16.23 14.00 12.95
N ALA A 121 -15.70 15.05 13.53
CA ALA A 121 -14.81 16.01 12.85
C ALA A 121 -13.53 15.31 12.36
N ARG A 122 -12.90 14.50 13.20
CA ARG A 122 -11.68 13.76 12.83
C ARG A 122 -11.92 12.77 11.70
N ILE A 123 -13.09 12.12 11.67
CA ILE A 123 -13.48 11.23 10.56
C ILE A 123 -13.75 12.04 9.29
N ALA A 124 -14.35 13.21 9.39
CA ALA A 124 -14.57 14.09 8.25
C ALA A 124 -13.26 14.53 7.60
N ASP A 125 -12.20 14.68 8.38
CA ASP A 125 -10.85 15.06 7.90
C ASP A 125 -10.05 13.89 7.33
N LEU A 126 -10.52 12.64 7.47
CA LEU A 126 -9.81 11.50 6.89
C LEU A 126 -9.70 11.64 5.36
N PRO A 127 -8.51 11.45 4.78
CA PRO A 127 -8.36 11.54 3.34
C PRO A 127 -9.14 10.42 2.63
N CYS A 128 -9.90 10.81 1.61
CA CYS A 128 -10.50 9.88 0.66
C CYS A 128 -9.54 9.72 -0.52
N TYR A 129 -8.75 8.67 -0.51
CA TYR A 129 -7.92 8.34 -1.67
C TYR A 129 -8.70 7.49 -2.67
N SER A 130 -8.41 7.67 -3.97
CA SER A 130 -8.82 6.64 -4.91
C SER A 130 -8.12 5.32 -4.55
N PRO A 131 -8.73 4.15 -4.81
CA PRO A 131 -8.09 2.85 -4.54
C PRO A 131 -6.69 2.73 -5.16
N TYR A 132 -6.48 3.37 -6.29
CA TYR A 132 -5.19 3.40 -6.98
C TYR A 132 -4.13 4.21 -6.23
N LEU A 133 -4.48 5.36 -5.67
CA LEU A 133 -3.58 6.15 -4.82
C LEU A 133 -3.26 5.43 -3.51
N ALA A 134 -4.27 4.80 -2.89
CA ALA A 134 -4.05 3.99 -1.70
C ALA A 134 -3.06 2.85 -1.97
N ARG A 135 -3.16 2.21 -3.14
CA ARG A 135 -2.21 1.18 -3.55
C ARG A 135 -0.79 1.72 -3.73
N LEU A 136 -0.61 2.86 -4.38
CA LEU A 136 0.70 3.49 -4.52
C LEU A 136 1.28 3.91 -3.15
N ALA A 137 0.44 4.43 -2.26
CA ALA A 137 0.85 4.81 -0.91
C ALA A 137 1.32 3.60 -0.07
N LEU A 138 0.67 2.43 -0.25
CA LEU A 138 1.11 1.19 0.39
C LEU A 138 2.50 0.76 -0.08
N ASP A 139 2.75 0.85 -1.39
CA ASP A 139 4.01 0.40 -1.99
C ASP A 139 5.12 1.47 -1.90
N ARG A 140 4.82 2.67 -1.37
CA ARG A 140 5.78 3.77 -1.19
C ARG A 140 7.10 3.36 -0.54
N PRO A 141 7.14 2.58 0.55
CA PRO A 141 8.41 2.19 1.17
C PRO A 141 9.36 1.49 0.20
N TRP A 142 8.81 0.65 -0.70
CA TRP A 142 9.58 -0.04 -1.74
C TRP A 142 10.12 0.93 -2.78
N MET A 143 9.30 1.89 -3.20
CA MET A 143 9.72 2.93 -4.15
C MET A 143 10.87 3.76 -3.57
N GLN A 144 10.77 4.15 -2.30
CA GLN A 144 11.81 4.93 -1.60
C GLN A 144 13.13 4.14 -1.45
N LEU A 145 13.06 2.83 -1.20
CA LEU A 145 14.26 1.99 -1.18
C LEU A 145 14.94 1.94 -2.53
N ILE A 146 14.18 1.82 -3.63
CA ILE A 146 14.74 1.85 -4.98
C ILE A 146 15.35 3.22 -5.29
N GLU A 147 14.68 4.32 -4.92
CA GLU A 147 15.20 5.68 -5.08
C GLU A 147 16.51 5.89 -4.31
N ALA A 148 16.64 5.28 -3.13
CA ALA A 148 17.85 5.25 -2.32
C ALA A 148 18.93 4.29 -2.86
N GLY A 149 18.73 3.67 -4.03
CA GLY A 149 19.69 2.78 -4.67
C GLY A 149 19.66 1.32 -4.17
N ARG A 150 18.69 0.96 -3.30
CA ARG A 150 18.51 -0.42 -2.85
C ARG A 150 17.88 -1.28 -3.94
N GLY A 151 18.40 -2.50 -4.11
CA GLY A 151 17.79 -3.47 -5.01
C GLY A 151 16.57 -4.12 -4.40
N ILE A 152 15.47 -4.18 -5.17
CA ILE A 152 14.30 -5.00 -4.81
C ILE A 152 14.19 -6.13 -5.82
N LEU A 153 14.16 -7.35 -5.29
CA LEU A 153 14.07 -8.58 -6.05
C LEU A 153 12.70 -9.20 -5.90
N LEU A 154 12.19 -9.73 -7.01
CA LEU A 154 10.98 -10.50 -7.05
C LEU A 154 11.33 -11.89 -7.57
N GLU A 155 11.18 -12.90 -6.72
CA GLU A 155 11.37 -14.29 -7.09
C GLU A 155 10.02 -14.97 -7.22
N MET A 156 9.83 -15.68 -8.31
CA MET A 156 8.59 -16.37 -8.61
C MET A 156 8.88 -17.83 -8.93
N ASP A 157 8.17 -18.74 -8.26
CA ASP A 157 8.12 -20.15 -8.61
C ASP A 157 6.76 -20.44 -9.22
N GLU A 158 6.74 -21.04 -10.40
CA GLU A 158 5.54 -21.38 -11.14
C GLU A 158 5.48 -22.89 -11.41
N TRP A 159 4.36 -23.50 -11.07
CA TRP A 159 4.12 -24.92 -11.27
C TRP A 159 3.46 -25.16 -12.64
N LEU A 160 4.18 -25.80 -13.56
CA LEU A 160 3.79 -25.92 -14.97
C LEU A 160 2.77 -27.03 -15.24
N ASN A 161 2.72 -28.09 -14.41
CA ASN A 161 1.95 -29.27 -14.66
C ASN A 161 0.63 -29.39 -13.90
N GLN A 162 0.07 -28.24 -13.48
CA GLN A 162 -1.18 -28.22 -12.74
C GLN A 162 -2.31 -27.57 -13.55
N PRO A 163 -3.58 -28.01 -13.37
CA PRO A 163 -4.72 -27.43 -14.08
C PRO A 163 -4.95 -25.93 -13.78
N SER A 164 -4.42 -25.43 -12.69
CA SER A 164 -4.34 -24.01 -12.38
C SER A 164 -2.89 -23.68 -12.10
N VAL A 165 -2.36 -22.67 -12.76
CA VAL A 165 -1.01 -22.20 -12.49
C VAL A 165 -0.94 -21.72 -11.04
N ARG A 166 -0.16 -22.41 -10.24
CA ARG A 166 0.11 -22.09 -8.85
C ARG A 166 1.57 -21.76 -8.67
N GLY A 167 1.87 -20.98 -7.67
CA GLY A 167 3.25 -20.67 -7.35
C GLY A 167 3.37 -19.80 -6.12
N ASN A 168 4.60 -19.47 -5.81
CA ASN A 168 4.94 -18.54 -4.75
C ASN A 168 5.65 -17.31 -5.35
N LEU A 169 5.29 -16.16 -4.86
CA LEU A 169 5.93 -14.90 -5.17
C LEU A 169 6.62 -14.37 -3.90
N ARG A 170 7.91 -14.11 -3.99
CA ARG A 170 8.73 -13.62 -2.88
C ARG A 170 9.35 -12.29 -3.22
N LEU A 171 9.12 -11.28 -2.37
CA LEU A 171 9.75 -9.98 -2.46
C LEU A 171 10.89 -9.92 -1.44
N SER A 172 12.07 -9.57 -1.90
CA SER A 172 13.26 -9.41 -1.06
C SER A 172 13.91 -8.05 -1.31
N VAL A 173 14.44 -7.46 -0.25
CA VAL A 173 15.25 -6.23 -0.31
C VAL A 173 16.71 -6.60 -0.17
N MET A 174 17.55 -6.06 -1.03
CA MET A 174 19.00 -6.20 -0.91
C MET A 174 19.52 -5.37 0.28
N THR A 175 20.53 -5.86 0.96
CA THR A 175 21.27 -5.08 1.96
C THR A 175 21.89 -3.83 1.33
N GLU A 176 22.31 -2.86 2.15
CA GLU A 176 22.88 -1.60 1.65
C GLU A 176 24.11 -1.79 0.76
N ASP A 177 24.92 -2.79 1.07
CA ASP A 177 26.09 -3.20 0.29
C ASP A 177 25.77 -4.13 -0.90
N ASN A 178 24.47 -4.46 -1.11
CA ASN A 178 23.99 -5.43 -2.09
C ASN A 178 24.60 -6.85 -1.97
N SER A 179 25.19 -7.20 -0.84
CA SER A 179 25.84 -8.49 -0.62
C SER A 179 24.87 -9.60 -0.21
N ALA A 180 23.79 -9.24 0.47
CA ALA A 180 22.78 -10.15 0.97
C ALA A 180 21.39 -9.65 0.65
N ARG A 181 20.39 -10.51 0.85
CA ARG A 181 18.97 -10.17 0.69
C ARG A 181 18.18 -10.55 1.93
N GLU A 182 17.19 -9.75 2.24
CA GLU A 182 16.23 -10.00 3.28
C GLU A 182 14.87 -10.25 2.66
N LEU A 183 14.26 -11.41 2.95
CA LEU A 183 12.90 -11.72 2.53
C LEU A 183 11.94 -10.85 3.33
N VAL A 184 11.14 -10.05 2.63
CA VAL A 184 10.21 -9.13 3.25
C VAL A 184 8.79 -9.66 3.18
N PHE A 185 8.44 -10.30 2.06
CA PHE A 185 7.09 -10.74 1.79
C PHE A 185 7.07 -12.00 0.94
N GLU A 186 6.23 -12.96 1.31
CA GLU A 186 5.96 -14.16 0.54
C GLU A 186 4.45 -14.39 0.50
N TRP A 187 3.92 -14.67 -0.70
CA TRP A 187 2.53 -15.05 -0.86
C TRP A 187 2.34 -16.10 -1.95
N PRO A 188 1.45 -17.06 -1.71
CA PRO A 188 1.03 -17.97 -2.75
C PRO A 188 0.18 -17.21 -3.77
N PHE A 189 0.32 -17.55 -5.03
CA PHE A 189 -0.57 -17.05 -6.06
C PHE A 189 -1.19 -18.21 -6.84
N GLN A 190 -2.38 -17.96 -7.34
CA GLN A 190 -3.05 -18.85 -8.27
C GLN A 190 -3.43 -18.03 -9.49
N THR A 191 -3.08 -18.53 -10.67
CA THR A 191 -3.35 -17.81 -11.90
C THR A 191 -4.30 -18.61 -12.79
N ASP A 192 -5.05 -17.89 -13.59
CA ASP A 192 -5.75 -18.46 -14.73
C ASP A 192 -4.70 -18.87 -15.77
N PRO A 193 -4.74 -20.12 -16.30
CA PRO A 193 -3.84 -20.57 -17.34
C PRO A 193 -3.83 -19.67 -18.58
N ASP A 194 -4.95 -19.00 -18.84
CA ASP A 194 -5.13 -18.13 -20.00
C ASP A 194 -4.54 -16.71 -19.80
N MET A 195 -4.04 -16.38 -18.61
CA MET A 195 -3.46 -15.07 -18.32
C MET A 195 -1.96 -15.18 -17.99
N PRO A 196 -1.08 -15.00 -18.96
CA PRO A 196 0.37 -15.02 -18.76
C PRO A 196 0.85 -14.03 -17.69
N HIS A 197 1.90 -14.40 -16.93
CA HIS A 197 2.50 -13.56 -15.88
C HIS A 197 2.93 -12.18 -16.36
N VAL A 198 3.30 -12.03 -17.63
CA VAL A 198 3.62 -10.76 -18.28
C VAL A 198 2.54 -9.71 -18.08
N PHE A 199 1.26 -10.11 -18.04
CA PHE A 199 0.15 -9.20 -17.84
C PHE A 199 -0.22 -8.97 -16.36
N ARG A 200 0.17 -9.88 -15.47
CA ARG A 200 -0.18 -9.81 -14.04
C ARG A 200 0.82 -9.03 -13.21
N LEU A 201 2.11 -9.30 -13.39
CA LEU A 201 3.14 -8.63 -12.61
C LEU A 201 3.07 -7.10 -12.71
N PRO A 202 2.84 -6.48 -13.90
CA PRO A 202 2.62 -5.04 -13.98
C PRO A 202 1.39 -4.55 -13.22
N SER A 203 0.34 -5.37 -13.10
CA SER A 203 -0.85 -4.98 -12.31
C SER A 203 -0.61 -5.06 -10.80
N LEU A 204 0.29 -5.93 -10.34
CA LEU A 204 0.70 -6.02 -8.94
C LEU A 204 1.60 -4.86 -8.54
N PHE A 205 2.46 -4.39 -9.44
CA PHE A 205 3.43 -3.32 -9.21
C PHE A 205 3.33 -2.27 -10.33
N PRO A 206 2.22 -1.51 -10.41
CA PRO A 206 1.96 -0.56 -11.51
C PRO A 206 2.99 0.58 -11.58
N TRP A 207 3.71 0.79 -10.51
CA TRP A 207 4.75 1.81 -10.34
C TRP A 207 6.16 1.34 -10.74
N ALA A 208 6.31 0.08 -11.17
CA ALA A 208 7.61 -0.51 -11.44
C ALA A 208 7.76 -1.00 -12.88
N HIS A 209 8.98 -0.90 -13.39
CA HIS A 209 9.48 -1.77 -14.44
C HIS A 209 9.96 -3.06 -13.82
N ILE A 210 9.49 -4.20 -14.34
CA ILE A 210 9.87 -5.52 -13.88
C ILE A 210 10.65 -6.20 -15.00
N GLY A 211 11.87 -6.59 -14.71
CA GLY A 211 12.74 -7.27 -15.67
C GLY A 211 13.62 -8.29 -15.00
N PRO A 212 14.31 -9.13 -15.81
CA PRO A 212 15.24 -10.13 -15.29
C PRO A 212 16.35 -9.46 -14.47
N ASP A 213 16.77 -10.09 -13.37
CA ASP A 213 17.99 -9.72 -12.66
C ASP A 213 19.21 -10.09 -13.51
N GLN A 214 19.61 -9.20 -14.40
CA GLN A 214 20.65 -9.43 -15.41
C GLN A 214 21.98 -9.88 -14.80
N ALA A 215 22.33 -9.41 -13.59
CA ALA A 215 23.55 -9.81 -12.92
C ALA A 215 23.49 -11.28 -12.53
N PHE A 216 22.38 -11.70 -11.94
CA PHE A 216 22.16 -13.10 -11.56
C PHE A 216 22.10 -14.02 -12.78
N TYR A 217 21.42 -13.61 -13.85
CA TYR A 217 21.31 -14.44 -15.06
C TYR A 217 22.66 -14.61 -15.77
N ARG A 218 23.48 -13.55 -15.83
CA ARG A 218 24.84 -13.63 -16.38
C ARG A 218 25.73 -14.60 -15.59
N GLU A 219 25.68 -14.54 -14.29
CA GLU A 219 26.44 -15.45 -13.43
C GLU A 219 26.04 -16.93 -13.65
N ARG A 220 24.75 -17.17 -13.85
CA ARG A 220 24.19 -18.53 -13.95
C ARG A 220 24.21 -19.12 -15.35
N LEU A 221 23.99 -18.31 -16.39
CA LEU A 221 23.81 -18.75 -17.77
C LEU A 221 24.99 -18.43 -18.69
N GLY A 222 26.01 -17.71 -18.19
CA GLY A 222 27.17 -17.23 -18.92
C GLY A 222 27.01 -15.80 -19.43
N ASP A 223 28.15 -15.15 -19.64
CA ASP A 223 28.28 -13.70 -19.81
C ASP A 223 27.66 -13.14 -21.11
N ASP A 224 27.47 -13.98 -22.12
CA ASP A 224 27.03 -13.55 -23.45
C ASP A 224 25.51 -13.50 -23.64
N ARG A 225 24.74 -13.84 -22.62
CA ARG A 225 23.25 -13.89 -22.74
C ARG A 225 22.58 -12.76 -22.01
N LYS A 226 22.15 -11.77 -22.79
CA LYS A 226 21.13 -10.84 -22.31
C LYS A 226 19.78 -11.54 -22.32
N VAL A 227 19.16 -11.73 -21.15
CA VAL A 227 17.82 -12.29 -21.03
C VAL A 227 16.80 -11.19 -21.28
N GLU A 228 15.94 -11.41 -22.27
CA GLU A 228 14.85 -10.48 -22.58
C GLU A 228 13.51 -11.07 -22.09
N GLY A 229 12.64 -10.17 -21.60
CA GLY A 229 11.33 -10.55 -21.09
C GLY A 229 11.36 -11.35 -19.78
N LEU A 230 10.27 -12.04 -19.49
CA LEU A 230 10.12 -12.89 -18.31
C LEU A 230 10.46 -14.34 -18.68
N SER A 231 11.72 -14.70 -18.55
CA SER A 231 12.19 -16.07 -18.79
C SER A 231 12.62 -16.70 -17.48
N PRO A 232 12.31 -17.99 -17.23
CA PRO A 232 12.81 -18.70 -16.06
C PRO A 232 14.32 -18.89 -16.16
N TRP A 233 15.03 -18.81 -15.03
CA TRP A 233 16.44 -19.14 -14.98
C TRP A 233 16.69 -20.66 -14.86
N THR A 234 15.68 -21.41 -14.40
CA THR A 234 15.68 -22.86 -14.37
C THR A 234 14.26 -23.41 -14.44
N VAL A 235 14.14 -24.64 -14.92
CA VAL A 235 12.92 -25.44 -14.83
C VAL A 235 13.30 -26.76 -14.15
N GLU A 236 12.88 -26.95 -12.91
CA GLU A 236 13.19 -28.14 -12.13
C GLU A 236 12.28 -29.30 -12.52
N ALA A 237 12.85 -30.42 -12.87
CA ALA A 237 12.15 -31.66 -13.26
C ALA A 237 11.05 -31.47 -14.34
N GLY A 238 11.06 -30.37 -15.09
CA GLY A 238 9.99 -30.00 -16.02
C GLY A 238 8.69 -29.53 -15.36
N GLU A 239 8.69 -29.33 -14.05
CA GLU A 239 7.48 -29.04 -13.26
C GLU A 239 7.44 -27.66 -12.67
N ILE A 240 8.59 -27.10 -12.27
CA ILE A 240 8.66 -25.81 -11.60
C ILE A 240 9.59 -24.87 -12.36
N ALA A 241 9.01 -23.82 -12.95
CA ALA A 241 9.76 -22.72 -13.52
C ALA A 241 10.08 -21.68 -12.45
N ARG A 242 11.35 -21.27 -12.36
CA ARG A 242 11.81 -20.28 -11.40
C ARG A 242 12.30 -19.03 -12.09
N PHE A 243 11.82 -17.90 -11.60
CA PHE A 243 12.15 -16.59 -12.14
C PHE A 243 12.84 -15.76 -11.04
N ARG A 244 13.80 -14.95 -11.44
CA ARG A 244 14.38 -13.92 -10.59
C ARG A 244 14.38 -12.59 -11.32
N LEU A 245 13.58 -11.68 -10.80
CA LEU A 245 13.29 -10.40 -11.41
C LEU A 245 13.76 -9.28 -10.49
N ARG A 246 14.03 -8.14 -11.08
CA ARG A 246 14.36 -6.91 -10.37
C ARG A 246 13.32 -5.84 -10.67
N LEU A 247 12.93 -5.10 -9.64
CA LEU A 247 12.05 -3.94 -9.77
C LEU A 247 12.87 -2.66 -9.90
N ALA A 248 12.45 -1.80 -10.81
CA ALA A 248 12.96 -0.43 -10.95
C ALA A 248 11.78 0.53 -11.06
N LEU A 249 11.93 1.78 -10.61
CA LEU A 249 10.87 2.77 -10.74
C LEU A 249 10.57 3.07 -12.21
N ASN A 250 9.30 3.03 -12.58
CA ASN A 250 8.82 3.58 -13.85
C ASN A 250 8.43 5.06 -13.68
N GLU A 251 7.86 5.67 -14.71
CA GLU A 251 7.43 7.07 -14.67
C GLU A 251 6.37 7.33 -13.60
N LEU A 252 5.40 6.41 -13.43
CA LEU A 252 4.36 6.54 -12.42
C LEU A 252 4.95 6.51 -11.01
N GLY A 253 5.88 5.57 -10.72
CA GLY A 253 6.52 5.47 -9.41
C GLY A 253 7.32 6.73 -9.06
N ARG A 254 8.09 7.27 -10.01
CA ARG A 254 8.84 8.53 -9.82
C ARG A 254 7.91 9.71 -9.60
N ALA A 255 6.88 9.87 -10.47
CA ALA A 255 5.91 10.95 -10.35
C ALA A 255 5.15 10.91 -9.02
N PHE A 256 4.81 9.71 -8.55
CA PHE A 256 4.15 9.54 -7.25
C PHE A 256 5.05 10.01 -6.10
N LEU A 257 6.32 9.60 -6.04
CA LEU A 257 7.25 10.01 -4.98
C LEU A 257 7.44 11.54 -4.97
N VAL A 258 7.62 12.15 -6.14
CA VAL A 258 7.76 13.62 -6.27
C VAL A 258 6.51 14.33 -5.78
N THR A 259 5.34 13.88 -6.23
CA THR A 259 4.04 14.48 -5.86
C THR A 259 3.79 14.34 -4.35
N GLU A 260 4.04 13.17 -3.80
CA GLU A 260 3.85 12.92 -2.38
C GLU A 260 4.78 13.76 -1.50
N GLN A 261 6.05 13.87 -1.90
CA GLN A 261 7.00 14.73 -1.21
C GLN A 261 6.55 16.21 -1.21
N PHE A 262 6.05 16.69 -2.36
CA PHE A 262 5.50 18.03 -2.46
C PHE A 262 4.27 18.22 -1.57
N LEU A 263 3.33 17.29 -1.59
CA LEU A 263 2.12 17.38 -0.77
C LEU A 263 2.41 17.36 0.73
N ARG A 264 3.46 16.63 1.16
CA ARG A 264 3.84 16.53 2.58
C ARG A 264 4.68 17.70 3.08
N ARG A 265 5.58 18.23 2.25
CA ARG A 265 6.62 19.18 2.68
C ARG A 265 6.58 20.51 1.94
N GLY A 266 5.80 20.64 0.87
CA GLY A 266 5.84 21.79 -0.03
C GLY A 266 7.18 21.91 -0.78
N GLU A 267 7.97 20.82 -0.85
CA GLU A 267 9.32 20.82 -1.42
C GLU A 267 9.40 19.91 -2.64
N PHE A 268 9.98 20.43 -3.71
CA PHE A 268 10.38 19.61 -4.85
C PHE A 268 11.78 19.01 -4.61
N PRO A 269 12.09 17.82 -5.13
CA PRO A 269 13.44 17.26 -5.10
C PRO A 269 14.46 18.24 -5.67
N ALA A 270 15.55 18.45 -4.95
CA ALA A 270 16.54 19.49 -5.29
C ALA A 270 17.20 19.32 -6.68
N ALA A 271 17.27 18.09 -7.19
CA ALA A 271 17.88 17.80 -8.48
C ALA A 271 17.06 18.28 -9.69
N GLU A 272 15.73 18.36 -9.58
CA GLU A 272 14.85 18.85 -10.63
C GLU A 272 14.78 20.38 -10.65
N ARG A 273 14.95 21.06 -9.50
CA ARG A 273 14.99 22.52 -9.42
C ARG A 273 16.07 23.15 -10.30
N ALA A 274 17.17 22.46 -10.49
CA ALA A 274 18.33 23.04 -11.20
C ALA A 274 18.28 22.82 -12.73
N ARG A 275 17.57 21.81 -13.21
CA ARG A 275 17.59 21.46 -14.64
C ARG A 275 16.49 22.14 -15.45
N ASP A 276 15.28 22.22 -14.93
CA ASP A 276 14.16 22.73 -15.73
C ASP A 276 14.04 24.26 -15.70
N PHE A 277 14.20 24.88 -14.54
CA PHE A 277 14.09 26.34 -14.46
C PHE A 277 15.24 27.08 -15.16
N GLY A 278 16.45 26.51 -15.18
CA GLY A 278 17.59 27.11 -15.87
C GLY A 278 17.43 27.11 -17.40
N GLN A 279 16.93 26.01 -17.98
CA GLN A 279 16.77 25.87 -19.42
C GLN A 279 15.53 26.62 -19.97
N GLU A 280 14.45 26.75 -19.21
CA GLU A 280 13.28 27.54 -19.60
C GLU A 280 13.53 29.05 -19.46
N TYR A 281 14.31 29.47 -18.47
CA TYR A 281 14.71 30.86 -18.33
C TYR A 281 15.61 31.33 -19.49
N GLU A 282 16.51 30.48 -19.97
CA GLU A 282 17.33 30.76 -21.16
C GLU A 282 16.53 30.74 -22.47
N ARG A 283 15.39 30.06 -22.52
CA ARG A 283 14.48 30.05 -23.69
C ARG A 283 13.50 31.24 -23.78
N GLY A 284 13.58 32.18 -22.83
CA GLY A 284 12.88 33.48 -22.95
C GLY A 284 11.38 33.43 -22.74
N ILE A 285 10.85 32.47 -21.96
CA ILE A 285 9.45 32.46 -21.54
C ILE A 285 9.25 33.57 -20.50
N LYS A 286 8.80 34.74 -20.94
CA LYS A 286 8.36 35.82 -20.05
C LYS A 286 6.98 35.46 -19.50
N PHE A 287 6.89 35.06 -18.25
CA PHE A 287 5.63 35.10 -17.50
C PHE A 287 5.22 36.56 -17.32
N GLN A 288 4.22 37.02 -18.04
CA GLN A 288 3.54 38.27 -17.74
C GLN A 288 2.69 38.03 -16.46
N LEU A 289 3.18 38.51 -15.33
CA LEU A 289 2.35 38.68 -14.15
C LEU A 289 1.22 39.68 -14.51
N TYR A 290 -0.01 39.18 -14.54
CA TYR A 290 -1.19 40.05 -14.60
C TYR A 290 -1.23 40.85 -13.31
N LYS A 291 -0.82 42.09 -13.34
CA LYS A 291 -1.18 43.09 -12.34
C LYS A 291 -2.66 43.41 -12.56
N GLY A 292 -3.53 42.85 -11.71
CA GLY A 292 -4.89 43.31 -11.58
C GLY A 292 -4.84 44.80 -11.23
N GLN A 293 -5.38 45.63 -12.11
CA GLN A 293 -5.70 47.01 -11.78
C GLN A 293 -6.95 47.01 -10.91
N GLY A 294 -6.93 47.84 -9.91
CA GLY A 294 -7.86 48.07 -8.83
C GLY A 294 -9.30 48.41 -9.17
#